data_de26596e94f6d744998522ab62f0f343
#
_entry.id   de26596e94f6d744998522ab62f0f343
#
_cell.length_a   1.000
_cell.length_b   1.000
_cell.length_c   1.000
_cell.angle_alpha   90.00
_cell.angle_beta   90.00
_cell.angle_gamma   90.00
#
_symmetry.space_group_name_H-M   'P 1'
#
loop_
_entity.id
_entity.type
_entity.pdbx_description
1 polymer ?
#
loop_
_entity_poly.entity_id
_entity_poly.type
_entity_poly.pdbx_seq_one_letter_code
_entity_poly.pdbx_strand_id
1 'polypeptide(L)'
;MSDLAAALEIVGARWSLLVVERLLDGPQRYGDLQRDLGVPTNVLATRLRELEAAGVLTRLPLRHNTRAYALTDRGLALRGTILALGEWGRGDVTGEI
;
A
#
# COMPACT_ATOMS: atom_id res chain seq x y z
N MET A 1 17.89 -12.37 10.47
CA MET A 1 17.19 -11.68 9.37
C MET A 1 17.27 -10.19 9.57
N SER A 2 17.44 -9.42 8.51
CA SER A 2 17.54 -7.98 8.65
C SER A 2 16.15 -7.36 8.88
N ASP A 3 16.15 -6.13 9.40
CA ASP A 3 14.90 -5.39 9.56
C ASP A 3 14.25 -5.13 8.21
N LEU A 4 15.04 -4.88 7.17
CA LEU A 4 14.49 -4.72 5.83
C LEU A 4 13.81 -6.00 5.36
N ALA A 5 14.41 -7.14 5.60
CA ALA A 5 13.78 -8.41 5.22
C ALA A 5 12.46 -8.60 5.93
N ALA A 6 12.39 -8.23 7.22
CA ALA A 6 11.14 -8.32 7.97
C ALA A 6 10.07 -7.40 7.36
N ALA A 7 10.44 -6.18 6.97
CA ALA A 7 9.50 -5.27 6.33
C ALA A 7 9.00 -5.84 5.00
N LEU A 8 9.90 -6.44 4.22
CA LEU A 8 9.52 -6.97 2.91
C LEU A 8 8.64 -8.21 3.00
N GLU A 9 8.65 -8.91 4.14
CA GLU A 9 7.67 -9.97 4.36
C GLU A 9 6.25 -9.42 4.40
N ILE A 10 6.09 -8.17 4.77
CA ILE A 10 4.78 -7.53 4.88
C ILE A 10 4.41 -6.78 3.60
N VAL A 11 5.32 -5.98 3.05
CA VAL A 11 5.01 -5.10 1.94
C VAL A 11 5.80 -5.39 0.67
N GLY A 12 6.55 -6.48 0.64
CA GLY A 12 7.42 -6.77 -0.50
C GLY A 12 6.74 -7.41 -1.69
N ALA A 13 5.54 -7.94 -1.52
CA ALA A 13 4.84 -8.58 -2.62
C ALA A 13 4.43 -7.53 -3.66
N ARG A 14 4.36 -7.98 -4.90
CA ARG A 14 3.98 -7.08 -5.99
C ARG A 14 2.64 -6.41 -5.67
N TRP A 15 2.54 -5.14 -5.97
CA TRP A 15 1.37 -4.28 -5.80
C TRP A 15 1.19 -3.74 -4.38
N SER A 16 1.81 -4.34 -3.36
CA SER A 16 1.55 -3.95 -1.96
C SER A 16 1.83 -2.47 -1.71
N LEU A 17 3.03 -1.99 -2.06
CA LEU A 17 3.38 -0.59 -1.82
C LEU A 17 2.59 0.36 -2.70
N LEU A 18 2.19 -0.07 -3.89
CA LEU A 18 1.34 0.75 -4.75
C LEU A 18 -0.05 0.93 -4.17
N VAL A 19 -0.59 -0.10 -3.53
CA VAL A 19 -1.87 0.01 -2.81
C VAL A 19 -1.73 1.00 -1.67
N VAL A 20 -0.66 0.88 -0.87
CA VAL A 20 -0.44 1.80 0.24
C VAL A 20 -0.30 3.23 -0.28
N GLU A 21 0.43 3.43 -1.36
CA GLU A 21 0.60 4.77 -1.93
C GLU A 21 -0.74 5.41 -2.28
N ARG A 22 -1.62 4.65 -2.93
CA ARG A 22 -2.95 5.19 -3.26
C ARG A 22 -3.74 5.57 -2.02
N LEU A 23 -3.60 4.80 -0.96
CA LEU A 23 -4.34 5.06 0.28
C LEU A 23 -3.75 6.21 1.10
N LEU A 24 -2.55 6.67 0.77
CA LEU A 24 -1.99 7.86 1.42
C LEU A 24 -2.85 9.10 1.16
N ASP A 25 -3.59 9.14 0.06
CA ASP A 25 -4.45 10.27 -0.27
C ASP A 25 -5.81 10.19 0.44
N GLY A 26 -6.07 9.13 1.16
CA GLY A 26 -7.32 8.94 1.88
C GLY A 26 -7.96 7.61 1.54
N PRO A 27 -9.07 7.27 2.20
CA PRO A 27 -9.75 6.00 1.97
C PRO A 27 -10.19 5.83 0.51
N GLN A 28 -10.14 4.59 0.04
CA GLN A 28 -10.52 4.25 -1.32
C GLN A 28 -11.37 3.00 -1.29
N ARG A 29 -12.35 2.91 -2.18
CA ARG A 29 -13.15 1.70 -2.37
C ARG A 29 -12.34 0.71 -3.20
N TYR A 30 -12.73 -0.56 -3.11
CA TYR A 30 -12.08 -1.62 -3.87
C TYR A 30 -12.02 -1.30 -5.37
N GLY A 31 -13.17 -0.90 -5.94
CA GLY A 31 -13.24 -0.61 -7.37
C GLY A 31 -12.36 0.55 -7.79
N ASP A 32 -12.23 1.56 -6.92
CA ASP A 32 -11.37 2.71 -7.21
C ASP A 32 -9.90 2.29 -7.23
N LEU A 33 -9.48 1.46 -6.29
CA LEU A 33 -8.11 0.94 -6.26
C LEU A 33 -7.83 0.11 -7.50
N GLN A 34 -8.76 -0.77 -7.84
CA GLN A 34 -8.59 -1.66 -8.97
C GLN A 34 -8.49 -0.89 -10.29
N ARG A 35 -9.36 0.11 -10.47
CA ARG A 35 -9.36 0.93 -11.67
C ARG A 35 -8.07 1.77 -11.76
N ASP A 36 -7.70 2.42 -10.66
CA ASP A 36 -6.58 3.36 -10.67
C ASP A 36 -5.24 2.66 -10.82
N LEU A 37 -5.10 1.45 -10.28
CA LEU A 37 -3.85 0.71 -10.33
C LEU A 37 -3.77 -0.26 -11.50
N GLY A 38 -4.93 -0.71 -12.01
CA GLY A 38 -4.94 -1.74 -13.05
C GLY A 38 -4.51 -3.10 -12.53
N VAL A 39 -4.61 -3.33 -11.22
CA VAL A 39 -4.20 -4.59 -10.63
C VAL A 39 -5.26 -5.65 -10.91
N PRO A 40 -4.86 -6.91 -11.19
CA PRO A 40 -5.85 -7.98 -11.35
C PRO A 40 -6.70 -8.13 -10.10
N THR A 41 -8.00 -8.36 -10.29
CA THR A 41 -8.96 -8.36 -9.19
C THR A 41 -8.59 -9.32 -8.07
N ASN A 42 -8.23 -10.55 -8.41
CA ASN A 42 -7.89 -11.54 -7.39
C ASN A 42 -6.60 -11.19 -6.66
N VAL A 43 -5.66 -10.55 -7.34
CA VAL A 43 -4.41 -10.12 -6.71
C VAL A 43 -4.68 -8.99 -5.72
N LEU A 44 -5.51 -8.02 -6.11
CA LEU A 44 -5.85 -6.92 -5.21
C LEU A 44 -6.52 -7.44 -3.94
N ALA A 45 -7.48 -8.35 -4.07
CA ALA A 45 -8.15 -8.93 -2.91
C ALA A 45 -7.14 -9.59 -1.98
N THR A 46 -6.18 -10.33 -2.53
CA THR A 46 -5.14 -10.98 -1.74
C THR A 46 -4.26 -9.96 -1.02
N ARG A 47 -3.80 -8.93 -1.72
CA ARG A 47 -2.93 -7.91 -1.12
C ARG A 47 -3.65 -7.17 -0.01
N LEU A 48 -4.93 -6.83 -0.21
CA LEU A 48 -5.70 -6.13 0.82
C LEU A 48 -5.85 -6.99 2.08
N ARG A 49 -6.12 -8.28 1.91
CA ARG A 49 -6.21 -9.18 3.08
C ARG A 49 -4.89 -9.27 3.83
N GLU A 50 -3.80 -9.41 3.09
CA GLU A 50 -2.47 -9.50 3.71
C GLU A 50 -2.11 -8.23 4.46
N LEU A 51 -2.35 -7.08 3.85
CA LEU A 51 -2.03 -5.80 4.47
C LEU A 51 -2.93 -5.53 5.68
N GLU A 52 -4.19 -5.93 5.61
CA GLU A 52 -5.08 -5.81 6.75
C GLU A 52 -4.63 -6.69 7.90
N ALA A 53 -4.27 -7.95 7.60
CA ALA A 53 -3.80 -8.87 8.62
C ALA A 53 -2.52 -8.37 9.30
N ALA A 54 -1.69 -7.65 8.57
CA ALA A 54 -0.45 -7.10 9.12
C ALA A 54 -0.66 -5.75 9.82
N GLY A 55 -1.89 -5.25 9.87
CA GLY A 55 -2.18 -3.99 10.55
C GLY A 55 -1.79 -2.75 9.76
N VAL A 56 -1.55 -2.88 8.46
CA VAL A 56 -1.17 -1.75 7.62
C VAL A 56 -2.37 -0.95 7.17
N LEU A 57 -3.50 -1.64 6.94
CA LEU A 57 -4.74 -0.98 6.56
C LEU A 57 -5.92 -1.61 7.28
N THR A 58 -7.05 -0.95 7.18
CA THR A 58 -8.29 -1.42 7.79
C THR A 58 -9.44 -1.14 6.84
N ARG A 59 -10.56 -1.81 7.05
CA ARG A 59 -11.78 -1.58 6.29
C ARG A 59 -12.70 -0.66 7.07
N LEU A 60 -13.23 0.34 6.38
CA LEU A 60 -14.20 1.26 6.95
C LEU A 60 -15.55 0.97 6.32
N PRO A 61 -16.61 0.76 7.13
CA PRO A 61 -17.94 0.56 6.56
C PRO A 61 -18.45 1.87 5.94
N LEU A 62 -19.11 1.73 4.82
CA LEU A 62 -19.78 2.83 4.16
C LEU A 62 -21.25 2.49 4.06
N ARG A 63 -22.05 3.41 3.52
CA ARG A 63 -23.47 3.15 3.30
C ARG A 63 -23.68 2.04 2.27
N HIS A 64 -24.81 1.37 2.36
CA HIS A 64 -25.24 0.36 1.39
C HIS A 64 -24.29 -0.83 1.30
N ASN A 65 -23.75 -1.26 2.44
CA ASN A 65 -22.89 -2.44 2.54
C ASN A 65 -21.60 -2.34 1.72
N THR A 66 -21.20 -1.12 1.34
CA THR A 66 -19.91 -0.93 0.71
C THR A 66 -18.86 -0.67 1.77
N ARG A 67 -17.61 -0.83 1.38
CA ARG A 67 -16.48 -0.61 2.29
C ARG A 67 -15.40 0.18 1.58
N ALA A 68 -14.71 1.00 2.36
CA ALA A 68 -13.49 1.63 1.91
C ALA A 68 -12.33 1.03 2.68
N TYR A 69 -11.15 1.12 2.10
CA TYR A 69 -9.92 0.72 2.75
C TYR A 69 -9.16 1.99 3.12
N ALA A 70 -8.57 1.99 4.30
CA ALA A 70 -7.86 3.16 4.80
C ALA A 70 -6.60 2.69 5.52
N LEU A 71 -5.57 3.54 5.51
CA LEU A 71 -4.34 3.22 6.22
C LEU A 71 -4.53 3.40 7.72
N THR A 72 -3.92 2.49 8.48
CA THR A 72 -3.74 2.66 9.92
C THR A 72 -2.55 3.59 10.16
N ASP A 73 -2.28 3.93 11.42
CA ASP A 73 -1.07 4.68 11.74
C ASP A 73 0.18 3.95 11.26
N ARG A 74 0.19 2.62 11.38
CA ARG A 74 1.31 1.81 10.88
C ARG A 74 1.45 1.96 9.37
N GLY A 75 0.34 1.99 8.64
CA GLY A 75 0.38 2.20 7.20
C GLY A 75 0.83 3.61 6.83
N LEU A 76 0.36 4.62 7.56
CA LEU A 76 0.78 6.00 7.31
C LEU A 76 2.27 6.20 7.55
N ALA A 77 2.86 5.40 8.44
CA ALA A 77 4.30 5.47 8.70
C ALA A 77 5.14 5.08 7.48
N LEU A 78 4.54 4.48 6.46
CA LEU A 78 5.26 4.13 5.24
C LEU A 78 5.42 5.32 4.29
N ARG A 79 4.81 6.47 4.57
CA ARG A 79 4.86 7.63 3.68
C ARG A 79 6.29 8.01 3.29
N GLY A 80 7.16 8.15 4.26
CA GLY A 80 8.56 8.54 3.99
C GLY A 80 9.29 7.49 3.17
N THR A 81 9.04 6.23 3.46
CA THR A 81 9.66 5.12 2.74
C THR A 81 9.21 5.12 1.28
N ILE A 82 7.91 5.31 1.04
CA ILE A 82 7.37 5.34 -0.31
C ILE A 82 7.93 6.52 -1.09
N LEU A 83 8.03 7.70 -0.45
CA LEU A 83 8.61 8.86 -1.11
C LEU A 83 10.07 8.62 -1.47
N ALA A 84 10.85 8.06 -0.54
CA ALA A 84 12.26 7.78 -0.80
C ALA A 84 12.43 6.75 -1.92
N LEU A 85 11.60 5.73 -1.90
CA LEU A 85 11.68 4.70 -2.93
C LEU A 85 11.28 5.27 -4.30
N GLY A 86 10.28 6.16 -4.32
CA GLY A 86 9.88 6.84 -5.55
C GLY A 86 10.99 7.69 -6.12
N GLU A 87 11.71 8.41 -5.26
CA GLU A 87 12.87 9.19 -5.69
C GLU A 87 13.94 8.31 -6.29
N TRP A 88 14.20 7.19 -5.66
CA TRP A 88 15.16 6.22 -6.18
C TRP A 88 14.69 5.70 -7.54
N GLY A 89 13.40 5.42 -7.68
CA GLY A 89 12.82 4.92 -8.92
C GLY A 89 12.91 5.90 -10.07
N ARG A 90 12.86 7.22 -9.77
CA ARG A 90 13.02 8.25 -10.79
C ARG A 90 14.49 8.44 -11.21
N GLY A 91 15.42 7.92 -10.43
CA GLY A 91 16.83 8.20 -10.67
C GLY A 91 17.29 9.50 -10.05
N ASP A 92 16.50 10.07 -9.11
CA ASP A 92 16.87 11.33 -8.45
C ASP A 92 17.74 11.12 -7.23
N VAL A 93 18.26 9.92 -7.04
CA VAL A 93 19.10 9.64 -5.90
C VAL A 93 20.42 10.36 -6.10
N THR A 94 20.73 11.27 -5.18
CA THR A 94 21.97 11.98 -5.26
C THR A 94 23.08 11.13 -4.73
N GLY A 95 24.28 11.49 -4.98
CA GLY A 95 25.43 10.74 -4.54
C GLY A 95 25.64 9.52 -5.36
N GLU A 96 24.90 9.40 -6.33
CA GLU A 96 25.07 8.36 -7.21
C GLU A 96 26.39 8.54 -7.70
N ILE A 97 27.17 8.86 -7.45
CA ILE A 97 28.47 8.88 -7.78
C ILE A 97 28.89 8.29 -8.94
#